data_9a2436d22d21c30d3538ef22ce2c0ef9
#
_entry.id   9a2436d22d21c30d3538ef22ce2c0ef9
#
_cell.length_a   1.000
_cell.length_b   1.000
_cell.length_c   1.000
_cell.angle_alpha   90.00
_cell.angle_beta   90.00
_cell.angle_gamma   90.00
#
_symmetry.space_group_name_H-M   'P 1'
#
loop_
_entity.id
_entity.type
_entity.pdbx_description
1 polymer ?
#
loop_
_entity_poly.entity_id
_entity_poly.type
_entity_poly.pdbx_seq_one_letter_code
_entity_poly.pdbx_strand_id
1 'polypeptide(L)'
;MRRLMTILAASFVCLFANGQDLKQSLLDEFKGGRTTLSYEYVITGVQDITVEGKAIVQNECFRIEGAGLLILCDSQNVWTLDMEGKEAYVETAGPMNYADYLLALERNEDGSLEGSAAEPNSDTMINFRLFDMVKTPASGDLSDFVPPASVFNDGSDWIITDLR
;
A
#
# COMPACT_ATOMS: atom_id res chain seq x y z
N MET A 1 -0.59 -13.82 11.43
CA MET A 1 0.14 -12.57 11.12
C MET A 1 0.71 -12.56 9.70
N ARG A 2 1.57 -13.49 9.27
CA ARG A 2 2.18 -13.50 7.92
C ARG A 2 1.17 -13.36 6.76
N ARG A 3 -0.01 -14.01 6.86
CA ARG A 3 -1.08 -13.90 5.83
C ARG A 3 -1.76 -12.53 5.83
N LEU A 4 -1.92 -11.90 7.00
CA LEU A 4 -2.52 -10.56 7.10
C LEU A 4 -1.59 -9.50 6.50
N MET A 5 -0.28 -9.62 6.74
CA MET A 5 0.74 -8.72 6.17
C MET A 5 0.77 -8.79 4.64
N THR A 6 0.71 -10.00 4.08
CA THR A 6 0.67 -10.19 2.62
C THR A 6 -0.60 -9.57 2.01
N ILE A 7 -1.74 -9.69 2.69
CA ILE A 7 -3.02 -9.11 2.26
C ILE A 7 -2.96 -7.58 2.30
N LEU A 8 -2.37 -6.98 3.34
CA LEU A 8 -2.27 -5.52 3.47
C LEU A 8 -1.39 -4.93 2.36
N ALA A 9 -0.21 -5.49 2.14
CA ALA A 9 0.69 -5.09 1.07
C ALA A 9 0.04 -5.33 -0.31
N ALA A 10 -0.59 -6.49 -0.51
CA ALA A 10 -1.27 -6.83 -1.75
C ALA A 10 -2.41 -5.85 -2.06
N SER A 11 -3.25 -5.51 -1.09
CA SER A 11 -4.41 -4.64 -1.30
C SER A 11 -4.03 -3.24 -1.77
N PHE A 12 -2.92 -2.71 -1.28
CA PHE A 12 -2.50 -1.35 -1.64
C PHE A 12 -1.62 -1.31 -2.89
N VAL A 13 -0.80 -2.31 -3.14
CA VAL A 13 -0.01 -2.43 -4.37
C VAL A 13 -0.91 -2.75 -5.57
N CYS A 14 -2.10 -3.33 -5.37
CA CYS A 14 -3.14 -3.45 -6.40
C CYS A 14 -3.50 -2.12 -7.07
N LEU A 15 -3.23 -0.99 -6.42
CA LEU A 15 -3.54 0.34 -6.94
C LEU A 15 -2.58 0.82 -8.05
N PHE A 16 -1.46 0.14 -8.30
CA PHE A 16 -0.39 0.69 -9.14
C PHE A 16 -0.01 -0.09 -10.40
N ALA A 17 -0.72 -1.16 -10.76
CA ALA A 17 -0.32 -2.00 -11.88
C ALA A 17 -1.19 -1.89 -13.15
N ASN A 18 -0.58 -2.07 -14.29
CA ASN A 18 -1.08 -1.81 -15.66
C ASN A 18 -2.21 -2.71 -16.15
N GLY A 19 -3.17 -2.10 -16.87
CA GLY A 19 -4.08 -2.75 -17.83
C GLY A 19 -5.53 -2.29 -17.78
N GLN A 20 -5.99 -1.59 -18.79
CA GLN A 20 -7.34 -1.13 -19.10
C GLN A 20 -7.87 0.10 -18.31
N ASP A 21 -8.96 0.69 -18.76
CA ASP A 21 -9.44 2.03 -18.43
C ASP A 21 -9.52 2.38 -16.93
N LEU A 22 -9.96 1.46 -16.08
CA LEU A 22 -10.08 1.67 -14.63
C LEU A 22 -8.73 1.89 -13.96
N LYS A 23 -7.75 1.10 -14.35
CA LYS A 23 -6.37 1.15 -13.86
C LYS A 23 -5.68 2.43 -14.29
N GLN A 24 -5.84 2.80 -15.56
CA GLN A 24 -5.25 4.01 -16.08
C GLN A 24 -5.81 5.23 -15.38
N SER A 25 -7.12 5.25 -15.13
CA SER A 25 -7.77 6.31 -14.36
C SER A 25 -7.19 6.46 -12.95
N LEU A 26 -6.96 5.34 -12.25
CA LEU A 26 -6.35 5.35 -10.93
C LEU A 26 -4.88 5.79 -10.98
N LEU A 27 -4.12 5.26 -11.93
CA LEU A 27 -2.71 5.63 -12.13
C LEU A 27 -2.56 7.11 -12.44
N ASP A 28 -3.45 7.69 -13.24
CA ASP A 28 -3.41 9.10 -13.60
C ASP A 28 -3.67 10.01 -12.37
N GLU A 29 -4.46 9.54 -11.40
CA GLU A 29 -4.66 10.23 -10.14
C GLU A 29 -3.36 10.41 -9.36
N PHE A 30 -2.48 9.41 -9.39
CA PHE A 30 -1.23 9.41 -8.64
C PHE A 30 0.00 9.88 -9.43
N LYS A 31 -0.13 10.11 -10.74
CA LYS A 31 0.97 10.62 -11.57
C LYS A 31 1.29 12.09 -11.32
N GLY A 32 2.57 12.41 -11.46
CA GLY A 32 3.05 13.78 -11.60
C GLY A 32 3.02 14.62 -10.31
N GLY A 33 3.07 13.97 -9.15
CA GLY A 33 3.10 14.68 -7.87
C GLY A 33 3.29 13.74 -6.69
N ARG A 34 3.07 14.29 -5.51
CA ARG A 34 3.01 13.57 -4.25
C ARG A 34 1.57 13.63 -3.74
N THR A 35 0.94 12.49 -3.57
CA THR A 35 -0.43 12.38 -3.07
C THR A 35 -0.41 11.80 -1.68
N THR A 36 -1.03 12.49 -0.73
CA THR A 36 -1.37 11.98 0.59
C THR A 36 -2.85 11.63 0.62
N LEU A 37 -3.21 10.55 1.28
CA LEU A 37 -4.60 10.12 1.37
C LEU A 37 -4.86 9.31 2.64
N SER A 38 -6.13 9.22 3.01
CA SER A 38 -6.66 8.26 3.95
C SER A 38 -7.29 7.09 3.19
N TYR A 39 -7.24 5.91 3.76
CA TYR A 39 -7.90 4.74 3.18
C TYR A 39 -8.65 3.93 4.24
N GLU A 40 -9.69 3.29 3.79
CA GLU A 40 -10.40 2.23 4.49
C GLU A 40 -10.51 1.04 3.52
N TYR A 41 -10.31 -0.16 4.00
CA TYR A 41 -10.71 -1.34 3.26
C TYR A 41 -11.32 -2.40 4.16
N VAL A 42 -12.24 -3.15 3.57
CA VAL A 42 -12.95 -4.24 4.22
C VAL A 42 -12.63 -5.53 3.48
N ILE A 43 -12.06 -6.47 4.20
CA ILE A 43 -11.85 -7.84 3.72
C ILE A 43 -13.09 -8.62 4.10
N THR A 44 -13.88 -9.06 3.11
CA THR A 44 -15.06 -9.87 3.33
C THR A 44 -14.69 -11.34 3.38
N GLY A 45 -15.14 -12.05 4.41
CA GLY A 45 -14.82 -13.45 4.62
C GLY A 45 -15.68 -14.09 5.71
N VAL A 46 -15.12 -15.02 6.46
CA VAL A 46 -15.81 -15.65 7.61
C VAL A 46 -16.11 -14.61 8.71
N GLN A 47 -15.24 -13.62 8.84
CA GLN A 47 -15.46 -12.39 9.61
C GLN A 47 -14.93 -11.24 8.78
N ASP A 48 -15.71 -10.17 8.66
CA ASP A 48 -15.28 -8.96 7.98
C ASP A 48 -14.23 -8.25 8.85
N ILE A 49 -13.12 -7.88 8.21
CA ILE A 49 -12.03 -7.14 8.84
C ILE A 49 -11.96 -5.78 8.18
N THR A 50 -12.18 -4.72 8.97
CA THR A 50 -11.98 -3.35 8.52
C THR A 50 -10.59 -2.87 8.92
N VAL A 51 -9.88 -2.28 7.97
CA VAL A 51 -8.58 -1.65 8.19
C VAL A 51 -8.61 -0.23 7.67
N GLU A 52 -8.20 0.68 8.51
CA GLU A 52 -8.06 2.10 8.20
C GLU A 52 -6.60 2.52 8.30
N GLY A 53 -6.23 3.53 7.52
CA GLY A 53 -4.88 4.04 7.56
C GLY A 53 -4.65 5.26 6.67
N LYS A 54 -3.38 5.57 6.51
CA LYS A 54 -2.90 6.67 5.67
C LYS A 54 -1.87 6.18 4.69
N ALA A 55 -1.81 6.85 3.54
CA ALA A 55 -0.79 6.58 2.55
C ALA A 55 -0.22 7.86 1.95
N ILE A 56 1.02 7.75 1.53
CA ILE A 56 1.73 8.74 0.71
C ILE A 56 2.22 8.01 -0.52
N VAL A 57 1.96 8.58 -1.69
CA VAL A 57 2.41 8.02 -2.96
C VAL A 57 3.12 9.09 -3.77
N GLN A 58 4.28 8.76 -4.33
CA GLN A 58 5.03 9.64 -5.21
C GLN A 58 5.76 8.79 -6.26
N ASN A 59 5.34 8.88 -7.51
CA ASN A 59 5.84 8.03 -8.59
C ASN A 59 5.74 6.53 -8.23
N GLU A 60 6.87 5.82 -8.18
CA GLU A 60 6.95 4.40 -7.79
C GLU A 60 7.24 4.20 -6.30
N CYS A 61 7.32 5.30 -5.52
CA CYS A 61 7.55 5.26 -4.09
C CYS A 61 6.23 5.35 -3.34
N PHE A 62 6.11 4.62 -2.23
CA PHE A 62 4.93 4.71 -1.37
C PHE A 62 5.25 4.47 0.10
N ARG A 63 4.42 5.04 0.95
CA ARG A 63 4.37 4.82 2.40
C ARG A 63 2.93 4.53 2.78
N ILE A 64 2.70 3.44 3.51
CA ILE A 64 1.38 2.99 3.93
C ILE A 64 1.44 2.69 5.41
N GLU A 65 0.53 3.27 6.17
CA GLU A 65 0.41 3.08 7.61
C GLU A 65 -1.01 2.60 7.96
N GLY A 66 -1.12 1.52 8.72
CA GLY A 66 -2.41 1.02 9.20
C GLY A 66 -2.27 -0.32 9.90
N ALA A 67 -3.17 -0.63 10.82
CA ALA A 67 -3.22 -1.88 11.56
C ALA A 67 -1.90 -2.30 12.24
N GLY A 68 -1.13 -1.33 12.76
CA GLY A 68 0.18 -1.60 13.38
C GLY A 68 1.33 -1.85 12.39
N LEU A 69 1.06 -1.77 11.10
CA LEU A 69 2.04 -1.97 10.04
C LEU A 69 2.47 -0.64 9.41
N LEU A 70 3.73 -0.58 9.02
CA LEU A 70 4.30 0.45 8.17
C LEU A 70 4.95 -0.22 6.96
N ILE A 71 4.41 0.08 5.77
CA ILE A 71 4.93 -0.47 4.51
C ILE A 71 5.54 0.67 3.72
N LEU A 72 6.78 0.51 3.29
CA LEU A 72 7.57 1.51 2.59
C LEU A 72 8.12 0.95 1.29
N CYS A 73 8.21 1.79 0.26
CA CYS A 73 8.84 1.44 -1.00
C CYS A 73 9.60 2.64 -1.56
N ASP A 74 10.87 2.46 -1.88
CA ASP A 74 11.72 3.47 -2.52
C ASP A 74 11.90 3.25 -4.02
N SER A 75 11.05 2.45 -4.65
CA SER A 75 11.13 1.95 -6.03
C SER A 75 12.07 0.77 -6.27
N GLN A 76 12.96 0.44 -5.34
CA GLN A 76 13.90 -0.68 -5.44
C GLN A 76 13.63 -1.76 -4.41
N ASN A 77 13.28 -1.35 -3.20
CA ASN A 77 12.99 -2.24 -2.09
C ASN A 77 11.61 -1.95 -1.51
N VAL A 78 11.00 -2.98 -0.98
CA VAL A 78 9.80 -2.90 -0.14
C VAL A 78 10.16 -3.34 1.26
N TRP A 79 9.82 -2.54 2.25
CA TRP A 79 9.96 -2.87 3.67
C TRP A 79 8.57 -2.98 4.28
N THR A 80 8.32 -4.08 4.96
CA THR A 80 7.12 -4.25 5.80
C THR A 80 7.56 -4.33 7.25
N LEU A 81 7.18 -3.33 8.02
CA LEU A 81 7.53 -3.20 9.44
C LEU A 81 6.30 -3.48 10.29
N ASP A 82 6.37 -4.52 11.13
CA ASP A 82 5.44 -4.72 12.23
C ASP A 82 5.92 -3.88 13.41
N MET A 83 5.22 -2.78 13.68
CA MET A 83 5.62 -1.80 14.69
C MET A 83 5.45 -2.32 16.12
N GLU A 84 4.54 -3.28 16.34
CA GLU A 84 4.28 -3.90 17.63
C GLU A 84 5.24 -5.06 17.90
N GLY A 85 5.39 -5.96 16.90
CA GLY A 85 6.26 -7.12 16.99
C GLY A 85 7.74 -6.80 16.80
N LYS A 86 8.08 -5.59 16.32
CA LYS A 86 9.43 -5.18 15.92
C LYS A 86 10.06 -6.16 14.93
N GLU A 87 9.29 -6.54 13.95
CA GLU A 87 9.72 -7.38 12.84
C GLU A 87 9.78 -6.56 11.55
N ALA A 88 10.86 -6.69 10.80
CA ALA A 88 11.07 -6.02 9.52
C ALA A 88 11.33 -7.07 8.43
N TYR A 89 10.56 -7.00 7.36
CA TYR A 89 10.74 -7.82 6.16
C TYR A 89 11.21 -6.92 5.03
N VAL A 90 12.25 -7.34 4.31
CA VAL A 90 12.83 -6.60 3.19
C VAL A 90 12.70 -7.44 1.93
N GLU A 91 12.08 -6.89 0.91
CA GLU A 91 11.87 -7.54 -0.38
C GLU A 91 12.34 -6.62 -1.51
N THR A 92 12.70 -7.19 -2.66
CA THR A 92 12.93 -6.40 -3.86
C THR A 92 11.60 -5.91 -4.41
N ALA A 93 11.50 -4.63 -4.73
CA ALA A 93 10.33 -4.10 -5.44
C ALA A 93 10.25 -4.76 -6.82
N GLY A 94 9.26 -5.62 -6.99
CA GLY A 94 9.00 -6.32 -8.25
C GLY A 94 7.85 -5.67 -9.03
N PRO A 95 7.72 -5.93 -10.33
CA PRO A 95 6.54 -5.58 -11.09
C PRO A 95 5.39 -6.47 -10.63
N MET A 96 4.65 -6.01 -9.62
CA MET A 96 3.47 -6.72 -9.15
C MET A 96 2.26 -6.24 -9.94
N ASN A 97 1.69 -7.14 -10.75
CA ASN A 97 0.53 -6.90 -11.60
C ASN A 97 -0.79 -7.02 -10.81
N TYR A 98 -0.90 -6.33 -9.68
CA TYR A 98 -2.09 -6.38 -8.83
C TYR A 98 -3.35 -5.80 -9.46
N ALA A 99 -3.18 -5.00 -10.46
CA ALA A 99 -4.29 -4.35 -11.13
C ALA A 99 -5.16 -5.32 -11.95
N ASP A 100 -4.67 -6.53 -12.21
CA ASP A 100 -5.49 -7.58 -12.81
C ASP A 100 -6.59 -8.06 -11.85
N TYR A 101 -6.48 -7.71 -10.58
CA TYR A 101 -7.42 -8.04 -9.51
C TYR A 101 -8.43 -6.95 -9.20
N LEU A 102 -8.23 -5.73 -9.77
CA LEU A 102 -9.20 -4.64 -9.63
C LEU A 102 -10.47 -4.98 -10.42
N LEU A 103 -11.59 -5.13 -9.71
CA LEU A 103 -12.89 -5.49 -10.30
C LEU A 103 -13.77 -4.28 -10.58
N ALA A 104 -13.69 -3.26 -9.73
CA ALA A 104 -14.47 -2.05 -9.86
C ALA A 104 -13.72 -0.85 -9.30
N LEU A 105 -13.96 0.32 -9.86
CA LEU A 105 -13.47 1.60 -9.37
C LEU A 105 -14.48 2.68 -9.74
N GLU A 106 -14.88 3.49 -8.78
CA GLU A 106 -15.81 4.60 -8.97
C GLU A 106 -15.30 5.84 -8.22
N ARG A 107 -15.53 7.01 -8.81
CA ARG A 107 -15.29 8.29 -8.13
C ARG A 107 -16.61 8.85 -7.63
N ASN A 108 -16.67 9.15 -6.36
CA ASN A 108 -17.83 9.75 -5.72
C ASN A 108 -17.85 11.29 -5.90
N GLU A 109 -19.00 11.89 -5.64
CA GLU A 109 -19.19 13.35 -5.72
C GLU A 109 -18.29 14.12 -4.72
N ASP A 110 -17.93 13.51 -3.59
CA ASP A 110 -17.02 14.08 -2.59
C ASP A 110 -15.53 13.97 -3.00
N GLY A 111 -15.24 13.41 -4.17
CA GLY A 111 -13.90 13.21 -4.71
C GLY A 111 -13.22 11.93 -4.21
N SER A 112 -13.83 11.16 -3.31
CA SER A 112 -13.30 9.87 -2.90
C SER A 112 -13.36 8.85 -4.04
N LEU A 113 -12.50 7.84 -3.96
CA LEU A 113 -12.52 6.69 -4.86
C LEU A 113 -12.96 5.46 -4.07
N GLU A 114 -13.94 4.74 -4.59
CA GLU A 114 -14.36 3.44 -4.06
C GLU A 114 -14.13 2.36 -5.09
N GLY A 115 -13.78 1.17 -4.62
CA GLY A 115 -13.52 0.07 -5.51
C GLY A 115 -13.54 -1.28 -4.82
N SER A 116 -13.41 -2.31 -5.64
CA SER A 116 -13.26 -3.67 -5.17
C SER A 116 -12.16 -4.39 -5.93
N ALA A 117 -11.51 -5.31 -5.23
CA ALA A 117 -10.49 -6.18 -5.79
C ALA A 117 -10.68 -7.60 -5.28
N ALA A 118 -10.25 -8.59 -6.07
CA ALA A 118 -10.16 -9.97 -5.64
C ALA A 118 -8.75 -10.29 -5.18
N GLU A 119 -8.62 -11.03 -4.09
CA GLU A 119 -7.30 -11.55 -3.70
C GLU A 119 -6.87 -12.64 -4.69
N PRO A 120 -5.60 -12.62 -5.14
CA PRO A 120 -5.08 -13.67 -6.02
C PRO A 120 -5.23 -15.07 -5.44
N ASN A 121 -5.83 -15.98 -6.22
CA ASN A 121 -6.02 -17.40 -5.86
C ASN A 121 -6.86 -17.65 -4.59
N SER A 122 -7.76 -16.73 -4.27
CA SER A 122 -8.66 -16.81 -3.12
C SER A 122 -10.05 -16.34 -3.52
N ASP A 123 -11.06 -16.74 -2.75
CA ASP A 123 -12.43 -16.23 -2.88
C ASP A 123 -12.62 -14.92 -2.06
N THR A 124 -11.53 -14.36 -1.54
CA THR A 124 -11.55 -13.16 -0.71
C THR A 124 -11.79 -11.93 -1.57
N MET A 125 -12.78 -11.16 -1.21
CA MET A 125 -13.07 -9.85 -1.81
C MET A 125 -12.60 -8.75 -0.88
N ILE A 126 -12.00 -7.73 -1.47
CA ILE A 126 -11.55 -6.53 -0.77
C ILE A 126 -12.34 -5.36 -1.35
N ASN A 127 -13.10 -4.69 -0.51
CA ASN A 127 -13.72 -3.41 -0.84
C ASN A 127 -12.89 -2.30 -0.21
N PHE A 128 -12.59 -1.25 -0.96
CA PHE A 128 -11.75 -0.16 -0.48
C PHE A 128 -12.36 1.21 -0.80
N ARG A 129 -12.03 2.19 0.03
CA ARG A 129 -12.29 3.59 -0.17
C ARG A 129 -11.01 4.40 0.06
N LEU A 130 -10.70 5.32 -0.86
CA LEU A 130 -9.62 6.30 -0.77
C LEU A 130 -10.22 7.68 -0.65
N PHE A 131 -9.85 8.43 0.35
CA PHE A 131 -10.43 9.74 0.66
C PHE A 131 -9.40 10.70 1.24
N ASP A 132 -9.78 11.96 1.47
CA ASP A 132 -8.87 13.02 1.91
C ASP A 132 -7.62 13.16 1.03
N MET A 133 -7.80 12.96 -0.27
CA MET A 133 -6.69 13.00 -1.22
C MET A 133 -6.19 14.42 -1.43
N VAL A 134 -4.93 14.67 -1.09
CA VAL A 134 -4.25 15.96 -1.29
C VAL A 134 -3.03 15.74 -2.16
N LYS A 135 -3.01 16.42 -3.32
CA LYS A 135 -1.91 16.36 -4.27
C LYS A 135 -1.02 17.61 -4.15
N THR A 136 0.27 17.39 -4.02
CA THR A 136 1.29 18.41 -3.96
C THR A 136 2.38 18.13 -5.00
N PRO A 137 3.26 19.11 -5.32
CA PRO A 137 4.43 18.83 -6.14
C PRO A 137 5.29 17.70 -5.56
N ALA A 138 5.89 16.89 -6.42
CA ALA A 138 6.81 15.86 -5.99
C ALA A 138 8.00 16.47 -5.23
N SER A 139 8.41 15.82 -4.15
CA SER A 139 9.60 16.19 -3.38
C SER A 139 10.83 15.45 -3.89
N GLY A 140 11.99 16.09 -3.90
CA GLY A 140 13.27 15.41 -4.09
C GLY A 140 13.73 14.64 -2.84
N ASP A 141 13.14 14.91 -1.67
CA ASP A 141 13.40 14.16 -0.45
C ASP A 141 12.53 12.89 -0.42
N LEU A 142 13.18 11.75 -0.39
CA LEU A 142 12.57 10.41 -0.34
C LEU A 142 12.64 9.78 1.05
N SER A 143 13.00 10.52 2.08
CA SER A 143 13.14 10.02 3.46
C SER A 143 11.86 9.40 4.03
N ASP A 144 10.69 9.83 3.55
CA ASP A 144 9.40 9.24 3.95
C ASP A 144 9.19 7.80 3.43
N PHE A 145 9.95 7.39 2.43
CA PHE A 145 9.78 6.11 1.73
C PHE A 145 10.82 5.06 2.11
N VAL A 146 11.69 5.38 3.08
CA VAL A 146 12.70 4.46 3.62
C VAL A 146 12.51 4.29 5.12
N PRO A 147 12.88 3.13 5.67
CA PRO A 147 12.75 2.89 7.11
C PRO A 147 13.60 3.86 7.93
N PRO A 148 13.15 4.21 9.14
CA PRO A 148 14.00 4.93 10.09
C PRO A 148 15.31 4.18 10.34
N ALA A 149 16.44 4.91 10.41
CA ALA A 149 17.73 4.32 10.66
C ALA A 149 17.79 3.45 11.93
N SER A 150 16.97 3.77 12.93
CA SER A 150 16.86 3.01 14.18
C SER A 150 16.41 1.55 13.99
N VAL A 151 15.76 1.22 12.89
CA VAL A 151 15.35 -0.17 12.59
C VAL A 151 16.56 -1.05 12.28
N PHE A 152 17.54 -0.51 11.55
CA PHE A 152 18.70 -1.26 11.02
C PHE A 152 20.02 -0.97 11.73
N ASN A 153 20.03 -0.20 12.81
CA ASN A 153 21.24 0.11 13.57
C ASN A 153 21.74 -1.11 14.35
N ASP A 154 23.04 -1.20 14.54
CA ASP A 154 23.68 -2.17 15.43
C ASP A 154 23.11 -2.02 16.86
N GLY A 155 22.60 -3.12 17.42
CA GLY A 155 21.93 -3.12 18.73
C GLY A 155 20.44 -2.76 18.69
N SER A 156 19.85 -2.64 17.51
CA SER A 156 18.40 -2.57 17.34
C SER A 156 17.74 -3.83 17.91
N ASP A 157 16.56 -3.67 18.50
CA ASP A 157 15.73 -4.77 18.99
C ASP A 157 14.75 -5.31 17.91
N TRP A 158 14.98 -4.92 16.66
CA TRP A 158 14.20 -5.39 15.52
C TRP A 158 14.71 -6.72 14.99
N ILE A 159 13.78 -7.61 14.67
CA ILE A 159 14.06 -8.87 13.95
C ILE A 159 13.95 -8.58 12.46
N ILE A 160 15.08 -8.67 11.74
CA ILE A 160 15.13 -8.35 10.32
C ILE A 160 15.19 -9.64 9.51
N THR A 161 14.25 -9.78 8.56
CA THR A 161 14.21 -10.88 7.58
C THR A 161 14.42 -10.29 6.18
N ASP A 162 15.60 -10.51 5.60
CA ASP A 162 15.91 -10.12 4.23
C ASP A 162 15.54 -11.25 3.27
N LEU A 163 14.64 -10.96 2.36
CA LEU A 163 14.08 -11.89 1.35
C LEU A 163 14.54 -11.56 -0.08
N ARG A 164 15.51 -10.64 -0.24
CA ARG A 164 16.01 -10.21 -1.55
C ARG A 164 16.95 -11.21 -2.17
#